data_570bfc0e50ff0730480220583667b123
#
_entry.id   570bfc0e50ff0730480220583667b123
#
_cell.length_a   1.000
_cell.length_b   1.000
_cell.length_c   1.000
_cell.angle_alpha   90.00
_cell.angle_beta   90.00
_cell.angle_gamma   90.00
#
_symmetry.space_group_name_H-M   'P 1'
#
loop_
_entity.id
_entity.type
_entity.pdbx_description
1 polymer ?
#
loop_
_entity_poly.entity_id
_entity_poly.type
_entity_poly.pdbx_seq_one_letter_code
_entity_poly.pdbx_strand_id
1 'polypeptide(L)'
;VKATVLGGGFAGTTVAHLLAKDGWHVQLWEKEPYLGGGCRTFFYGGHPFTYGPRLYYGYSDKVFAWIDSIIKIRRFPFELLTYVEDDARFYSYPIHEDDLPKMRQADQISRELAARDNSKEPRDFEEYWLQRVGRTLYDMFVNRYSKKMWMIDDNKIFDIFKWSAKDKAIETGTKEAYKGSYIGYPVNLSGYNPYFDKMTEGVEVIHKTFHHGEALQSDVVVSTIPIDEFCGYRYGELPYVGRDFSVFILPTRQAFPGDVRFCHYAGTERHTRITEFKKITYYDSPDSLFVLETPSKQNKLYPYLTKANMRLTDAYLKSLPENTYSIGRLGTYKYSTIEQTITQAFECYSRITGKPNQMEGQFFGIGDTSLMKDRKEDSGVKRAA
;
A
#
# COMPACT_ATOMS: atom_id res chain seq x y z
N VAL A 1 24.07 -13.38 -20.12
CA VAL A 1 23.07 -12.31 -20.24
C VAL A 1 23.21 -11.39 -19.05
N LYS A 2 23.14 -10.08 -19.28
CA LYS A 2 23.26 -9.04 -18.24
C LYS A 2 21.93 -8.35 -18.02
N ALA A 3 21.60 -8.07 -16.77
CA ALA A 3 20.43 -7.27 -16.41
C ALA A 3 20.82 -6.14 -15.46
N THR A 4 20.23 -4.95 -15.67
CA THR A 4 20.29 -3.85 -14.73
C THR A 4 18.91 -3.66 -14.10
N VAL A 5 18.86 -3.67 -12.76
CA VAL A 5 17.64 -3.41 -11.99
C VAL A 5 17.81 -2.10 -11.26
N LEU A 6 16.85 -1.17 -11.42
CA LEU A 6 16.85 0.13 -10.78
C LEU A 6 15.85 0.17 -9.63
N GLY A 7 16.36 0.34 -8.40
CA GLY A 7 15.62 0.41 -7.15
C GLY A 7 15.65 -0.90 -6.34
N GLY A 8 16.07 -0.79 -5.09
CA GLY A 8 16.32 -1.89 -4.14
C GLY A 8 15.15 -2.22 -3.21
N GLY A 9 13.89 -1.93 -3.60
CA GLY A 9 12.69 -2.32 -2.87
C GLY A 9 12.25 -3.77 -3.19
N PHE A 10 11.06 -4.18 -2.70
CA PHE A 10 10.53 -5.53 -2.94
C PHE A 10 10.50 -5.94 -4.41
N ALA A 11 10.04 -5.07 -5.32
CA ALA A 11 9.98 -5.40 -6.75
C ALA A 11 11.36 -5.69 -7.33
N GLY A 12 12.30 -4.74 -7.13
CA GLY A 12 13.64 -4.83 -7.72
C GLY A 12 14.47 -5.98 -7.16
N THR A 13 14.50 -6.14 -5.84
CA THR A 13 15.28 -7.23 -5.22
C THR A 13 14.71 -8.60 -5.57
N THR A 14 13.37 -8.75 -5.66
CA THR A 14 12.75 -10.01 -6.07
C THR A 14 13.10 -10.39 -7.50
N VAL A 15 12.94 -9.46 -8.47
CA VAL A 15 13.27 -9.77 -9.87
C VAL A 15 14.76 -9.99 -10.07
N ALA A 16 15.61 -9.24 -9.36
CA ALA A 16 17.07 -9.42 -9.39
C ALA A 16 17.46 -10.83 -8.91
N HIS A 17 16.87 -11.29 -7.80
CA HIS A 17 17.07 -12.64 -7.29
C HIS A 17 16.70 -13.72 -8.30
N LEU A 18 15.50 -13.60 -8.91
CA LEU A 18 15.01 -14.58 -9.86
C LEU A 18 15.93 -14.70 -11.09
N LEU A 19 16.39 -13.56 -11.62
CA LEU A 19 17.32 -13.53 -12.75
C LEU A 19 18.71 -14.08 -12.35
N ALA A 20 19.24 -13.69 -11.17
CA ALA A 20 20.53 -14.20 -10.69
C ALA A 20 20.51 -15.72 -10.48
N LYS A 21 19.41 -16.27 -9.93
CA LYS A 21 19.21 -17.72 -9.81
C LYS A 21 19.23 -18.47 -11.16
N ASP A 22 18.86 -17.78 -12.21
CA ASP A 22 18.92 -18.31 -13.58
C ASP A 22 20.28 -18.11 -14.24
N GLY A 23 21.30 -17.69 -13.49
CA GLY A 23 22.66 -17.51 -13.98
C GLY A 23 22.90 -16.19 -14.74
N TRP A 24 22.01 -15.21 -14.64
CA TRP A 24 22.22 -13.89 -15.20
C TRP A 24 23.20 -13.10 -14.36
N HIS A 25 24.04 -12.30 -14.99
CA HIS A 25 24.82 -11.26 -14.30
C HIS A 25 23.91 -10.06 -14.03
N VAL A 26 23.54 -9.85 -12.76
CA VAL A 26 22.56 -8.83 -12.36
C VAL A 26 23.24 -7.73 -11.56
N GLN A 27 23.11 -6.49 -12.02
CA GLN A 27 23.43 -5.29 -11.27
C GLN A 27 22.14 -4.66 -10.74
N LEU A 28 22.08 -4.42 -9.43
CA LEU A 28 20.98 -3.70 -8.78
C LEU A 28 21.49 -2.35 -8.28
N TRP A 29 20.91 -1.25 -8.82
CA TRP A 29 21.24 0.11 -8.42
C TRP A 29 20.23 0.65 -7.43
N GLU A 30 20.70 1.12 -6.29
CA GLU A 30 19.89 1.73 -5.26
C GLU A 30 20.53 3.05 -4.81
N LYS A 31 19.74 4.14 -4.80
CA LYS A 31 20.23 5.46 -4.43
C LYS A 31 20.58 5.61 -2.94
N GLU A 32 19.85 4.89 -2.08
CA GLU A 32 20.09 4.90 -0.63
C GLU A 32 21.25 3.96 -0.26
N PRO A 33 21.94 4.21 0.86
CA PRO A 33 23.01 3.32 1.35
C PRO A 33 22.49 2.00 1.92
N TYR A 34 21.22 1.67 1.71
CA TYR A 34 20.55 0.46 2.17
C TYR A 34 19.44 0.02 1.22
N LEU A 35 19.11 -1.27 1.25
CA LEU A 35 18.01 -1.84 0.50
C LEU A 35 16.70 -1.79 1.31
N GLY A 36 15.57 -1.98 0.62
CA GLY A 36 14.25 -2.14 1.21
C GLY A 36 13.27 -1.01 0.88
N GLY A 37 13.75 0.12 0.38
CA GLY A 37 12.91 1.26 0.05
C GLY A 37 11.99 1.64 1.22
N GLY A 38 10.69 1.81 0.97
CA GLY A 38 9.73 2.14 2.01
C GLY A 38 9.44 1.05 3.05
N CYS A 39 9.98 -0.16 2.88
CA CYS A 39 9.80 -1.29 3.81
C CYS A 39 11.06 -1.60 4.64
N ARG A 40 12.11 -0.80 4.51
CA ARG A 40 13.30 -0.91 5.36
C ARG A 40 12.92 -0.75 6.83
N THR A 41 13.41 -1.65 7.69
CA THR A 41 13.27 -1.54 9.14
C THR A 41 14.47 -0.80 9.72
N PHE A 42 14.17 0.20 10.52
CA PHE A 42 15.14 1.03 11.25
C PHE A 42 15.02 0.78 12.74
N PHE A 43 15.98 1.34 13.51
CA PHE A 43 15.98 1.28 14.97
C PHE A 43 16.14 2.68 15.56
N TYR A 44 15.34 2.99 16.57
CA TYR A 44 15.46 4.21 17.35
C TYR A 44 15.32 3.87 18.84
N GLY A 45 16.33 4.22 19.65
CA GLY A 45 16.38 3.83 21.06
C GLY A 45 16.25 2.32 21.29
N GLY A 46 16.76 1.49 20.37
CA GLY A 46 16.64 0.03 20.39
C GLY A 46 15.31 -0.53 19.85
N HIS A 47 14.31 0.31 19.64
CA HIS A 47 13.01 -0.11 19.10
C HIS A 47 13.02 -0.22 17.58
N PRO A 48 12.62 -1.38 17.02
CA PRO A 48 12.45 -1.52 15.57
C PRO A 48 11.20 -0.81 15.08
N PHE A 49 11.29 -0.12 13.93
CA PHE A 49 10.17 0.56 13.28
C PHE A 49 10.39 0.67 11.77
N THR A 50 9.32 1.00 11.04
CA THR A 50 9.36 1.40 9.64
C THR A 50 8.69 2.76 9.47
N TYR A 51 8.99 3.45 8.39
CA TYR A 51 8.27 4.68 8.04
C TYR A 51 6.86 4.34 7.56
N GLY A 52 5.92 4.34 8.50
CA GLY A 52 4.56 3.84 8.40
C GLY A 52 4.43 2.33 8.64
N PRO A 53 3.25 1.82 9.01
CA PRO A 53 3.03 0.39 9.25
C PRO A 53 3.09 -0.37 7.92
N ARG A 54 4.23 -1.00 7.66
CA ARG A 54 4.48 -1.79 6.46
C ARG A 54 4.09 -3.24 6.72
N LEU A 55 2.81 -3.47 6.99
CA LEU A 55 2.29 -4.82 7.20
C LEU A 55 2.31 -5.60 5.88
N TYR A 56 2.62 -6.89 5.95
CA TYR A 56 2.23 -7.80 4.88
C TYR A 56 0.70 -7.83 4.85
N TYR A 57 0.15 -7.71 3.66
CA TYR A 57 -1.27 -7.75 3.39
C TYR A 57 -1.51 -8.38 2.02
N GLY A 58 -2.26 -9.46 1.98
CA GLY A 58 -2.52 -10.18 0.76
C GLY A 58 -3.56 -11.30 0.91
N TYR A 59 -3.88 -11.95 -0.19
CA TYR A 59 -4.87 -13.02 -0.27
C TYR A 59 -4.35 -14.29 -0.95
N SER A 60 -3.13 -14.26 -1.50
CA SER A 60 -2.56 -15.39 -2.22
C SER A 60 -1.81 -16.34 -1.30
N ASP A 61 -2.31 -17.59 -1.17
CA ASP A 61 -1.63 -18.64 -0.41
C ASP A 61 -0.21 -18.88 -0.94
N LYS A 62 -0.02 -18.84 -2.26
CA LYS A 62 1.29 -19.08 -2.90
C LYS A 62 2.30 -18.00 -2.55
N VAL A 63 1.91 -16.73 -2.67
CA VAL A 63 2.81 -15.60 -2.38
C VAL A 63 3.08 -15.53 -0.88
N PHE A 64 2.06 -15.76 -0.04
CA PHE A 64 2.26 -15.83 1.40
C PHE A 64 3.23 -16.95 1.79
N ALA A 65 3.03 -18.16 1.28
CA ALA A 65 3.91 -19.30 1.57
C ALA A 65 5.36 -19.02 1.10
N TRP A 66 5.52 -18.36 -0.05
CA TRP A 66 6.83 -18.00 -0.57
C TRP A 66 7.56 -17.01 0.33
N ILE A 67 6.92 -15.88 0.70
CA ILE A 67 7.57 -14.90 1.58
C ILE A 67 7.81 -15.47 2.98
N ASP A 68 6.86 -16.26 3.52
CA ASP A 68 6.98 -16.90 4.84
C ASP A 68 8.11 -17.94 4.89
N SER A 69 8.48 -18.53 3.74
CA SER A 69 9.64 -19.43 3.64
C SER A 69 10.98 -18.70 3.70
N ILE A 70 11.02 -17.41 3.35
CA ILE A 70 12.23 -16.58 3.35
C ILE A 70 12.38 -15.85 4.70
N ILE A 71 11.31 -15.19 5.11
CA ILE A 71 11.22 -14.51 6.41
C ILE A 71 9.90 -14.90 7.07
N LYS A 72 9.97 -15.44 8.26
CA LYS A 72 8.77 -15.88 8.99
C LYS A 72 7.87 -14.69 9.30
N ILE A 73 6.60 -14.75 8.84
CA ILE A 73 5.58 -13.73 9.08
C ILE A 73 4.70 -14.16 10.26
N ARG A 74 4.63 -13.34 11.30
CA ARG A 74 3.64 -13.47 12.37
C ARG A 74 2.34 -12.88 11.90
N ARG A 75 1.31 -13.69 11.75
CA ARG A 75 -0.06 -13.24 11.53
C ARG A 75 -0.68 -12.82 12.85
N PHE A 76 -1.58 -11.85 12.79
CA PHE A 76 -2.29 -11.35 13.96
C PHE A 76 -3.66 -10.77 13.57
N PRO A 77 -4.66 -10.81 14.48
CA PRO A 77 -5.89 -10.06 14.32
C PRO A 77 -5.57 -8.57 14.22
N PHE A 78 -6.37 -7.83 13.47
CA PHE A 78 -6.08 -6.43 13.20
C PHE A 78 -7.34 -5.59 13.30
N GLU A 79 -7.36 -4.71 14.28
CA GLU A 79 -8.39 -3.69 14.45
C GLU A 79 -7.81 -2.31 14.13
N LEU A 80 -8.67 -1.47 13.59
CA LEU A 80 -8.32 -0.09 13.21
C LEU A 80 -9.33 0.87 13.80
N LEU A 81 -8.83 1.92 14.42
CA LEU A 81 -9.66 3.02 14.95
C LEU A 81 -9.44 4.30 14.15
N THR A 82 -10.49 5.09 14.06
CA THR A 82 -10.45 6.47 13.58
C THR A 82 -10.93 7.41 14.70
N TYR A 83 -10.12 8.40 15.00
CA TYR A 83 -10.52 9.51 15.85
C TYR A 83 -11.42 10.47 15.05
N VAL A 84 -12.61 10.71 15.56
CA VAL A 84 -13.59 11.65 15.01
C VAL A 84 -13.64 12.86 15.93
N GLU A 85 -13.13 13.99 15.46
CA GLU A 85 -12.94 15.19 16.25
C GLU A 85 -14.28 15.75 16.76
N ASP A 86 -15.31 15.76 15.91
CA ASP A 86 -16.64 16.32 16.25
C ASP A 86 -17.29 15.60 17.44
N ASP A 87 -17.00 14.33 17.64
CA ASP A 87 -17.47 13.51 18.77
C ASP A 87 -16.42 13.37 19.89
N ALA A 88 -15.19 13.83 19.67
CA ALA A 88 -14.04 13.65 20.54
C ALA A 88 -13.83 12.15 20.92
N ARG A 89 -14.02 11.25 19.98
CA ARG A 89 -14.06 9.80 20.19
C ARG A 89 -13.35 9.01 19.10
N PHE A 90 -12.87 7.82 19.49
CA PHE A 90 -12.44 6.80 18.55
C PHE A 90 -13.59 5.86 18.21
N TYR A 91 -13.73 5.56 16.93
CA TYR A 91 -14.67 4.58 16.39
C TYR A 91 -13.93 3.57 15.51
N SER A 92 -14.51 2.40 15.34
CA SER A 92 -13.97 1.35 14.47
C SER A 92 -13.89 1.82 13.01
N TYR A 93 -12.87 1.36 12.30
CA TYR A 93 -12.77 1.56 10.85
C TYR A 93 -12.32 0.25 10.17
N PRO A 94 -12.96 -0.22 9.10
CA PRO A 94 -14.14 0.38 8.46
C PRO A 94 -15.27 0.70 9.44
N ILE A 95 -16.15 1.64 9.08
CA ILE A 95 -17.27 2.07 9.94
C ILE A 95 -18.08 0.84 10.35
N HIS A 96 -18.35 0.66 11.65
CA HIS A 96 -19.02 -0.54 12.17
C HIS A 96 -20.41 -0.22 12.71
N GLU A 97 -21.38 -1.11 12.45
CA GLU A 97 -22.78 -0.92 12.86
C GLU A 97 -22.96 -0.66 14.36
N ASP A 98 -22.19 -1.38 15.22
CA ASP A 98 -22.25 -1.21 16.69
C ASP A 98 -21.82 0.17 17.19
N ASP A 99 -21.14 0.95 16.37
CA ASP A 99 -20.65 2.27 16.75
C ASP A 99 -21.63 3.38 16.35
N LEU A 100 -22.54 3.13 15.39
CA LEU A 100 -23.51 4.12 14.90
C LEU A 100 -24.41 4.68 16.03
N PRO A 101 -24.99 3.85 16.94
CA PRO A 101 -25.83 4.37 18.03
C PRO A 101 -25.08 5.22 19.06
N LYS A 102 -23.74 5.16 19.08
CA LYS A 102 -22.88 5.89 20.03
C LYS A 102 -22.47 7.27 19.53
N MET A 103 -22.74 7.56 18.25
CA MET A 103 -22.39 8.83 17.61
C MET A 103 -23.40 9.91 17.99
N ARG A 104 -22.93 11.16 18.13
CA ARG A 104 -23.82 12.30 18.53
C ARG A 104 -24.99 12.49 17.57
N GLN A 105 -24.79 12.18 16.28
CA GLN A 105 -25.81 12.38 15.24
C GLN A 105 -26.47 11.05 14.82
N ALA A 106 -26.61 10.07 15.72
CA ALA A 106 -27.12 8.73 15.43
C ALA A 106 -28.47 8.73 14.70
N ASP A 107 -29.43 9.57 15.11
CA ASP A 107 -30.74 9.68 14.46
C ASP A 107 -30.66 10.23 13.03
N GLN A 108 -29.79 11.20 12.79
CA GLN A 108 -29.56 11.73 11.46
C GLN A 108 -28.88 10.69 10.58
N ILE A 109 -27.86 10.02 11.09
CA ILE A 109 -27.16 8.93 10.40
C ILE A 109 -28.15 7.84 10.00
N SER A 110 -29.03 7.41 10.91
CA SER A 110 -30.05 6.41 10.64
C SER A 110 -30.99 6.81 9.49
N ARG A 111 -31.46 8.09 9.48
CA ARG A 111 -32.28 8.61 8.38
C ARG A 111 -31.53 8.63 7.07
N GLU A 112 -30.28 9.09 7.05
CA GLU A 112 -29.47 9.15 5.85
C GLU A 112 -29.20 7.75 5.29
N LEU A 113 -28.90 6.78 6.15
CA LEU A 113 -28.68 5.39 5.75
C LEU A 113 -29.95 4.74 5.18
N ALA A 114 -31.12 5.04 5.73
CA ALA A 114 -32.40 4.56 5.21
C ALA A 114 -32.77 5.18 3.85
N ALA A 115 -32.36 6.43 3.62
CA ALA A 115 -32.63 7.18 2.39
C ALA A 115 -31.60 6.98 1.27
N ARG A 116 -30.61 6.09 1.44
CA ARG A 116 -29.56 5.86 0.43
C ARG A 116 -30.13 5.37 -0.90
N ASP A 117 -29.65 5.97 -1.98
CA ASP A 117 -29.91 5.54 -3.34
C ASP A 117 -28.60 5.12 -4.04
N ASN A 118 -28.43 3.82 -4.24
CA ASN A 118 -27.28 3.23 -4.92
C ASN A 118 -27.61 2.85 -6.39
N SER A 119 -28.71 3.36 -6.93
CA SER A 119 -29.16 3.03 -8.30
C SER A 119 -28.29 3.63 -9.39
N LYS A 120 -27.56 4.72 -9.09
CA LYS A 120 -26.72 5.45 -10.02
C LYS A 120 -25.24 5.09 -9.84
N GLU A 121 -24.53 4.90 -10.93
CA GLU A 121 -23.07 4.76 -10.89
C GLU A 121 -22.44 6.10 -10.47
N PRO A 122 -21.63 6.12 -9.39
CA PRO A 122 -21.00 7.33 -8.92
C PRO A 122 -19.93 7.81 -9.92
N ARG A 123 -19.83 9.11 -10.12
CA ARG A 123 -18.91 9.76 -11.05
C ARG A 123 -17.51 9.96 -10.46
N ASP A 124 -17.45 10.15 -9.15
CA ASP A 124 -16.24 10.51 -8.41
C ASP A 124 -16.25 9.92 -6.99
N PHE A 125 -15.15 10.13 -6.28
CA PHE A 125 -14.93 9.62 -4.92
C PHE A 125 -15.93 10.17 -3.91
N GLU A 126 -16.32 11.45 -4.02
CA GLU A 126 -17.31 12.04 -3.11
C GLU A 126 -18.69 11.39 -3.29
N GLU A 127 -19.19 11.31 -4.54
CA GLU A 127 -20.46 10.65 -4.82
C GLU A 127 -20.47 9.19 -4.37
N TYR A 128 -19.37 8.47 -4.60
CA TYR A 128 -19.22 7.08 -4.20
C TYR A 128 -19.43 6.89 -2.69
N TRP A 129 -18.83 7.75 -1.86
CA TRP A 129 -18.96 7.64 -0.42
C TRP A 129 -20.31 8.15 0.08
N LEU A 130 -20.83 9.26 -0.47
CA LEU A 130 -22.14 9.80 -0.11
C LEU A 130 -23.27 8.79 -0.34
N GLN A 131 -23.24 8.09 -1.46
CA GLN A 131 -24.22 7.03 -1.75
C GLN A 131 -24.15 5.87 -0.74
N ARG A 132 -22.97 5.56 -0.21
CA ARG A 132 -22.75 4.40 0.64
C ARG A 132 -23.01 4.67 2.13
N VAL A 133 -22.66 5.84 2.61
CA VAL A 133 -22.69 6.13 4.07
C VAL A 133 -23.53 7.34 4.43
N GLY A 134 -23.98 8.14 3.47
CA GLY A 134 -24.67 9.41 3.72
C GLY A 134 -23.72 10.56 4.04
N ARG A 135 -24.25 11.76 4.16
CA ARG A 135 -23.48 13.00 4.35
C ARG A 135 -22.78 13.01 5.71
N THR A 136 -23.47 12.67 6.77
CA THR A 136 -22.93 12.77 8.13
C THR A 136 -21.72 11.87 8.32
N LEU A 137 -21.82 10.59 7.99
CA LEU A 137 -20.66 9.66 8.12
C LEU A 137 -19.55 10.01 7.14
N TYR A 138 -19.89 10.48 5.92
CA TYR A 138 -18.89 10.95 4.98
C TYR A 138 -18.05 12.10 5.56
N ASP A 139 -18.70 13.10 6.16
CA ASP A 139 -18.00 14.26 6.75
C ASP A 139 -17.19 13.85 7.99
N MET A 140 -17.71 12.95 8.81
CA MET A 140 -17.03 12.45 10.01
C MET A 140 -15.77 11.63 9.73
N PHE A 141 -15.80 10.74 8.74
CA PHE A 141 -14.76 9.72 8.53
C PHE A 141 -13.92 9.92 7.27
N VAL A 142 -14.47 10.56 6.23
CA VAL A 142 -13.88 10.50 4.88
C VAL A 142 -13.49 11.87 4.35
N ASN A 143 -14.38 12.85 4.38
CA ASN A 143 -14.22 14.12 3.68
C ASN A 143 -12.92 14.86 4.08
N ARG A 144 -12.80 15.20 5.38
CA ARG A 144 -11.62 15.92 5.89
C ARG A 144 -10.38 15.04 5.84
N TYR A 145 -10.52 13.75 6.20
CA TYR A 145 -9.41 12.81 6.17
C TYR A 145 -8.81 12.67 4.77
N SER A 146 -9.64 12.48 3.74
CA SER A 146 -9.20 12.31 2.37
C SER A 146 -8.51 13.57 1.83
N LYS A 147 -9.14 14.74 2.03
CA LYS A 147 -8.54 16.03 1.64
C LYS A 147 -7.17 16.23 2.28
N LYS A 148 -7.06 16.00 3.58
CA LYS A 148 -5.81 16.06 4.32
C LYS A 148 -4.80 15.03 3.80
N MET A 149 -5.21 13.76 3.72
CA MET A 149 -4.34 12.66 3.31
C MET A 149 -3.71 12.88 1.94
N TRP A 150 -4.50 13.40 0.99
CA TRP A 150 -4.08 13.61 -0.39
C TRP A 150 -3.56 15.03 -0.66
N MET A 151 -3.65 15.94 0.33
CA MET A 151 -3.30 17.36 0.18
C MET A 151 -4.04 18.00 -1.00
N ILE A 152 -5.36 17.82 -1.03
CA ILE A 152 -6.28 18.32 -2.06
C ILE A 152 -7.42 19.13 -1.41
N ASP A 153 -8.04 20.00 -2.18
CA ASP A 153 -9.17 20.81 -1.72
C ASP A 153 -10.53 20.18 -1.99
N ASP A 154 -10.61 19.31 -3.01
CA ASP A 154 -11.86 18.69 -3.45
C ASP A 154 -11.68 17.19 -3.72
N ASN A 155 -12.51 16.37 -3.09
CA ASN A 155 -12.51 14.92 -3.26
C ASN A 155 -13.02 14.46 -4.63
N LYS A 156 -13.72 15.32 -5.38
CA LYS A 156 -14.23 15.03 -6.73
C LYS A 156 -13.13 14.91 -7.78
N ILE A 157 -11.90 15.31 -7.45
CA ILE A 157 -10.77 15.12 -8.38
C ILE A 157 -10.46 13.66 -8.67
N PHE A 158 -10.83 12.75 -7.75
CA PHE A 158 -10.62 11.31 -7.94
C PHE A 158 -11.80 10.69 -8.71
N ASP A 159 -11.56 10.36 -9.96
CA ASP A 159 -12.48 9.64 -10.86
C ASP A 159 -12.12 8.15 -10.99
N ILE A 160 -11.12 7.69 -10.23
CA ILE A 160 -10.80 6.29 -9.91
C ILE A 160 -10.83 6.14 -8.39
N PHE A 161 -11.81 5.43 -7.84
CA PHE A 161 -12.07 5.44 -6.41
C PHE A 161 -12.36 4.05 -5.80
N LYS A 162 -12.52 3.00 -6.60
CA LYS A 162 -12.75 1.62 -6.16
C LYS A 162 -11.42 0.86 -5.92
N TRP A 163 -10.41 1.53 -5.42
CA TRP A 163 -9.06 0.97 -5.28
C TRP A 163 -8.65 0.64 -3.85
N SER A 164 -9.45 1.03 -2.86
CA SER A 164 -9.10 0.84 -1.46
C SER A 164 -9.77 -0.41 -0.88
N ALA A 165 -9.01 -1.25 -0.19
CA ALA A 165 -9.55 -2.36 0.59
C ALA A 165 -10.43 -1.89 1.76
N LYS A 166 -10.42 -0.59 2.07
CA LYS A 166 -11.21 0.06 3.12
C LYS A 166 -12.51 0.68 2.61
N ASP A 167 -12.89 0.41 1.38
CA ASP A 167 -14.06 1.04 0.73
C ASP A 167 -15.42 0.43 1.12
N LYS A 168 -15.43 -0.47 2.09
CA LYS A 168 -16.67 -1.01 2.65
C LYS A 168 -17.43 0.07 3.40
N ALA A 169 -18.71 0.21 3.07
CA ALA A 169 -19.55 1.27 3.58
C ALA A 169 -19.73 1.16 5.11
N ILE A 170 -20.31 0.05 5.56
CA ILE A 170 -20.54 -0.24 6.97
C ILE A 170 -20.29 -1.74 7.16
N GLU A 171 -19.48 -2.08 8.14
CA GLU A 171 -19.19 -3.46 8.52
C GLU A 171 -20.11 -3.94 9.60
N THR A 172 -20.33 -5.24 9.63
CA THR A 172 -21.13 -5.95 10.61
C THR A 172 -20.34 -7.13 11.19
N GLY A 173 -20.73 -7.59 12.36
CA GLY A 173 -20.13 -8.76 13.03
C GLY A 173 -18.80 -8.41 13.70
N THR A 174 -17.66 -8.98 13.28
CA THR A 174 -16.38 -8.70 13.93
C THR A 174 -15.81 -7.34 13.50
N LYS A 175 -15.12 -6.64 14.40
CA LYS A 175 -14.43 -5.36 14.12
C LYS A 175 -13.08 -5.54 13.46
N GLU A 176 -12.69 -6.77 13.12
CA GLU A 176 -11.47 -7.05 12.41
C GLU A 176 -11.48 -6.40 11.02
N ALA A 177 -10.46 -5.58 10.75
CA ALA A 177 -10.26 -5.00 9.44
C ALA A 177 -9.55 -6.01 8.51
N TYR A 178 -9.82 -5.92 7.22
CA TYR A 178 -9.21 -6.78 6.18
C TYR A 178 -9.53 -8.27 6.33
N LYS A 179 -10.76 -8.59 6.67
CA LYS A 179 -11.25 -9.96 6.85
C LYS A 179 -10.85 -10.89 5.71
N GLY A 180 -10.40 -12.09 6.05
CA GLY A 180 -10.00 -13.13 5.09
C GLY A 180 -8.65 -12.90 4.41
N SER A 181 -7.90 -11.87 4.78
CA SER A 181 -6.54 -11.65 4.27
C SER A 181 -5.47 -12.27 5.17
N TYR A 182 -4.29 -12.49 4.58
CA TYR A 182 -3.06 -12.67 5.34
C TYR A 182 -2.57 -11.30 5.77
N ILE A 183 -2.75 -10.95 7.04
CA ILE A 183 -2.18 -9.72 7.60
C ILE A 183 -1.16 -10.07 8.68
N GLY A 184 0.01 -9.44 8.64
CA GLY A 184 1.07 -9.75 9.58
C GLY A 184 2.32 -8.89 9.39
N TYR A 185 3.36 -9.26 10.15
CA TYR A 185 4.67 -8.62 10.11
C TYR A 185 5.76 -9.66 10.41
N PRO A 186 7.01 -9.48 9.92
CA PRO A 186 8.09 -10.41 10.21
C PRO A 186 8.31 -10.64 11.71
N VAL A 187 8.61 -11.90 12.07
CA VAL A 187 8.94 -12.27 13.46
C VAL A 187 10.28 -11.69 13.88
N ASN A 188 11.22 -11.57 12.94
CA ASN A 188 12.52 -10.98 13.18
C ASN A 188 12.39 -9.49 13.53
N LEU A 189 13.09 -9.04 14.56
CA LEU A 189 13.09 -7.62 14.96
C LEU A 189 13.66 -6.68 13.90
N SER A 190 14.54 -7.17 13.02
CA SER A 190 14.99 -6.44 11.85
C SER A 190 13.92 -6.40 10.72
N GLY A 191 12.70 -6.87 11.00
CA GLY A 191 11.57 -6.82 10.08
C GLY A 191 11.88 -7.45 8.73
N TYR A 192 11.69 -6.69 7.65
CA TYR A 192 11.93 -7.17 6.29
C TYR A 192 13.38 -7.15 5.85
N ASN A 193 14.33 -6.62 6.64
CA ASN A 193 15.73 -6.50 6.21
C ASN A 193 16.34 -7.83 5.75
N PRO A 194 16.15 -8.97 6.48
CA PRO A 194 16.68 -10.26 6.04
C PRO A 194 16.11 -10.75 4.69
N TYR A 195 14.92 -10.29 4.30
CA TYR A 195 14.39 -10.57 2.97
C TYR A 195 15.26 -9.94 1.88
N PHE A 196 15.59 -8.67 2.03
CA PHE A 196 16.40 -7.94 1.04
C PHE A 196 17.81 -8.52 0.96
N ASP A 197 18.41 -8.88 2.11
CA ASP A 197 19.70 -9.55 2.16
C ASP A 197 19.65 -10.88 1.37
N LYS A 198 18.61 -11.69 1.58
CA LYS A 198 18.42 -12.96 0.88
C LYS A 198 18.18 -12.78 -0.62
N MET A 199 17.41 -11.78 -1.00
CA MET A 199 17.07 -11.51 -2.41
C MET A 199 18.24 -10.94 -3.20
N THR A 200 19.30 -10.51 -2.56
CA THR A 200 20.49 -9.97 -3.23
C THR A 200 21.70 -10.90 -3.16
N GLU A 201 21.54 -12.13 -2.68
CA GLU A 201 22.58 -13.16 -2.80
C GLU A 201 22.88 -13.43 -4.27
N GLY A 202 24.13 -13.24 -4.67
CA GLY A 202 24.58 -13.40 -6.08
C GLY A 202 24.24 -12.22 -7.01
N VAL A 203 23.76 -11.10 -6.45
CA VAL A 203 23.47 -9.86 -7.17
C VAL A 203 24.54 -8.81 -6.83
N GLU A 204 25.06 -8.12 -7.83
CA GLU A 204 25.96 -6.99 -7.65
C GLU A 204 25.16 -5.75 -7.26
N VAL A 205 25.18 -5.37 -5.97
CA VAL A 205 24.49 -4.17 -5.47
C VAL A 205 25.39 -2.96 -5.61
N ILE A 206 24.90 -1.93 -6.28
CA ILE A 206 25.61 -0.67 -6.52
C ILE A 206 24.80 0.48 -5.92
N HIS A 207 25.36 1.15 -4.91
CA HIS A 207 24.75 2.32 -4.31
C HIS A 207 24.98 3.54 -5.17
N LYS A 208 24.00 3.81 -6.05
CA LYS A 208 24.08 4.86 -7.08
C LYS A 208 22.68 5.34 -7.46
N THR A 209 22.55 6.66 -7.67
CA THR A 209 21.36 7.26 -8.28
C THR A 209 21.42 7.08 -9.79
N PHE A 210 20.34 6.57 -10.38
CA PHE A 210 20.17 6.59 -11.84
C PHE A 210 19.79 7.99 -12.30
N HIS A 211 20.40 8.44 -13.39
CA HIS A 211 20.04 9.68 -14.07
C HIS A 211 19.56 9.38 -15.50
N HIS A 212 18.45 10.02 -15.90
CA HIS A 212 17.92 9.85 -17.25
C HIS A 212 18.98 10.16 -18.32
N GLY A 213 19.05 9.29 -19.34
CA GLY A 213 20.08 9.38 -20.40
C GLY A 213 21.39 8.67 -20.06
N GLU A 214 21.54 8.12 -18.86
CA GLU A 214 22.70 7.29 -18.52
C GLU A 214 22.67 5.98 -19.28
N ALA A 215 23.80 5.63 -19.93
CA ALA A 215 23.91 4.39 -20.67
C ALA A 215 23.95 3.19 -19.74
N LEU A 216 22.99 2.30 -19.88
CA LEU A 216 22.92 1.02 -19.16
C LEU A 216 23.47 -0.09 -20.08
N GLN A 217 24.66 -0.60 -19.74
CA GLN A 217 25.33 -1.66 -20.50
C GLN A 217 24.76 -3.04 -20.13
N SER A 218 23.52 -3.30 -20.45
CA SER A 218 22.81 -4.56 -20.15
C SER A 218 21.84 -4.94 -21.25
N ASP A 219 21.58 -6.23 -21.39
CA ASP A 219 20.65 -6.80 -22.37
C ASP A 219 19.18 -6.53 -21.97
N VAL A 220 18.93 -6.41 -20.65
CA VAL A 220 17.61 -6.15 -20.07
C VAL A 220 17.71 -5.10 -18.96
N VAL A 221 16.73 -4.21 -18.92
CA VAL A 221 16.56 -3.20 -17.85
C VAL A 221 15.23 -3.41 -17.17
N VAL A 222 15.26 -3.47 -15.82
CA VAL A 222 14.03 -3.47 -15.01
C VAL A 222 14.05 -2.25 -14.09
N SER A 223 13.12 -1.34 -14.30
CA SER A 223 12.97 -0.12 -13.48
C SER A 223 11.87 -0.29 -12.44
N THR A 224 12.14 0.13 -11.21
CA THR A 224 11.15 0.25 -10.14
C THR A 224 11.04 1.67 -9.59
N ILE A 225 11.82 2.59 -10.15
CA ILE A 225 11.77 4.03 -9.82
C ILE A 225 10.55 4.68 -10.48
N PRO A 226 10.17 5.92 -10.14
CA PRO A 226 9.04 6.60 -10.78
C PRO A 226 9.18 6.60 -12.30
N ILE A 227 8.13 6.16 -13.00
CA ILE A 227 8.16 5.98 -14.47
C ILE A 227 8.42 7.29 -15.22
N ASP A 228 7.88 8.40 -14.72
CA ASP A 228 8.10 9.74 -15.26
C ASP A 228 9.58 10.16 -15.13
N GLU A 229 10.20 9.91 -13.98
CA GLU A 229 11.61 10.17 -13.70
C GLU A 229 12.51 9.29 -14.57
N PHE A 230 12.23 7.99 -14.67
CA PHE A 230 12.95 7.07 -15.54
C PHE A 230 12.96 7.54 -16.99
N CYS A 231 11.83 8.05 -17.49
CA CYS A 231 11.66 8.54 -18.85
C CYS A 231 12.01 10.03 -19.03
N GLY A 232 12.63 10.69 -18.04
CA GLY A 232 13.06 12.10 -18.13
C GLY A 232 11.90 13.07 -18.28
N TYR A 233 10.74 12.76 -17.69
CA TYR A 233 9.53 13.60 -17.69
C TYR A 233 9.01 14.01 -19.07
N ARG A 234 9.30 13.20 -20.12
CA ARG A 234 9.00 13.55 -21.53
C ARG A 234 7.53 13.83 -21.84
N TYR A 235 6.61 13.32 -21.03
CA TYR A 235 5.17 13.57 -21.16
C TYR A 235 4.60 14.42 -20.01
N GLY A 236 5.45 14.92 -19.11
CA GLY A 236 5.09 15.68 -17.94
C GLY A 236 5.19 14.88 -16.63
N GLU A 237 5.18 15.58 -15.51
CA GLU A 237 5.31 14.98 -14.19
C GLU A 237 4.03 14.30 -13.73
N LEU A 238 4.17 13.13 -13.11
CA LEU A 238 3.08 12.42 -12.45
C LEU A 238 2.99 12.85 -10.97
N PRO A 239 1.82 13.30 -10.50
CA PRO A 239 1.67 13.78 -9.13
C PRO A 239 1.66 12.63 -8.11
N TYR A 240 2.33 12.86 -6.97
CA TYR A 240 2.37 11.96 -5.82
C TYR A 240 2.10 12.73 -4.52
N VAL A 241 1.66 12.01 -3.51
CA VAL A 241 1.70 12.47 -2.13
C VAL A 241 2.60 11.55 -1.31
N GLY A 242 3.38 12.15 -0.46
CA GLY A 242 4.26 11.49 0.49
C GLY A 242 3.83 11.63 1.94
N ARG A 243 4.76 11.38 2.84
CA ARG A 243 4.59 11.50 4.30
C ARG A 243 5.88 11.99 4.92
N ASP A 244 5.73 12.88 5.89
CA ASP A 244 6.75 13.15 6.89
C ASP A 244 6.45 12.31 8.13
N PHE A 245 7.50 11.84 8.78
CA PHE A 245 7.42 10.91 9.90
C PHE A 245 8.10 11.49 11.12
N SER A 246 7.37 11.62 12.24
CA SER A 246 7.94 11.95 13.54
C SER A 246 7.98 10.69 14.40
N VAL A 247 9.18 10.32 14.86
CA VAL A 247 9.43 9.12 15.65
C VAL A 247 9.73 9.53 17.08
N PHE A 248 9.02 8.94 18.05
CA PHE A 248 9.22 9.23 19.48
C PHE A 248 8.93 8.00 20.34
N ILE A 249 9.49 7.98 21.54
CA ILE A 249 9.28 6.93 22.54
C ILE A 249 8.57 7.54 23.74
N LEU A 250 7.53 6.87 24.22
CA LEU A 250 6.82 7.23 25.44
C LEU A 250 7.03 6.17 26.52
N PRO A 251 7.14 6.57 27.81
CA PRO A 251 7.31 5.67 28.95
C PRO A 251 5.97 4.98 29.27
N THR A 252 5.47 4.21 28.33
CA THR A 252 4.23 3.44 28.48
C THR A 252 4.40 2.07 27.85
N ARG A 253 3.92 1.05 28.56
CA ARG A 253 3.99 -0.31 28.06
C ARG A 253 3.10 -0.53 26.84
N GLN A 254 1.95 0.13 26.81
CA GLN A 254 0.96 0.07 25.71
C GLN A 254 0.03 1.29 25.82
N ALA A 255 -0.29 1.90 24.67
CA ALA A 255 -1.25 3.00 24.59
C ALA A 255 -2.55 2.61 23.88
N PHE A 256 -2.48 1.88 22.77
CA PHE A 256 -3.67 1.48 22.04
C PHE A 256 -4.29 0.20 22.60
N PRO A 257 -5.64 0.12 22.68
CA PRO A 257 -6.35 -1.04 23.22
C PRO A 257 -6.30 -2.24 22.26
N GLY A 258 -6.56 -3.44 22.81
CA GLY A 258 -6.80 -4.68 22.07
C GLY A 258 -5.80 -4.91 20.92
N ASP A 259 -6.31 -5.22 19.73
CA ASP A 259 -5.55 -5.47 18.52
C ASP A 259 -5.34 -4.23 17.63
N VAL A 260 -5.61 -3.04 18.16
CA VAL A 260 -5.34 -1.77 17.49
C VAL A 260 -3.85 -1.47 17.49
N ARG A 261 -3.26 -1.32 16.31
CA ARG A 261 -1.82 -1.05 16.09
C ARG A 261 -1.54 0.36 15.63
N PHE A 262 -2.53 0.97 15.00
CA PHE A 262 -2.49 2.38 14.65
C PHE A 262 -3.90 2.98 14.62
N CYS A 263 -3.96 4.28 14.78
CA CYS A 263 -5.20 5.06 14.71
C CYS A 263 -5.12 6.07 13.58
N HIS A 264 -6.22 6.23 12.86
CA HIS A 264 -6.44 7.34 11.93
C HIS A 264 -7.01 8.54 12.66
N TYR A 265 -6.76 9.72 12.10
CA TYR A 265 -7.26 11.00 12.59
C TYR A 265 -8.00 11.72 11.48
N ALA A 266 -9.32 11.83 11.60
CA ALA A 266 -10.20 12.34 10.53
C ALA A 266 -10.55 13.83 10.67
N GLY A 267 -10.08 14.49 11.72
CA GLY A 267 -10.39 15.88 12.04
C GLY A 267 -9.43 16.90 11.39
N THR A 268 -9.27 18.03 12.08
CA THR A 268 -8.48 19.19 11.61
C THR A 268 -6.99 19.10 11.95
N GLU A 269 -6.58 18.14 12.77
CA GLU A 269 -5.18 17.88 13.09
C GLU A 269 -4.35 17.61 11.82
N ARG A 270 -3.09 18.05 11.80
CA ARG A 270 -2.22 17.94 10.60
C ARG A 270 -1.84 16.51 10.25
N HIS A 271 -1.72 15.63 11.23
CA HIS A 271 -1.36 14.23 11.03
C HIS A 271 -2.57 13.39 10.60
N THR A 272 -2.30 12.29 9.94
CA THR A 272 -3.32 11.34 9.47
C THR A 272 -3.32 10.04 10.23
N ARG A 273 -2.19 9.68 10.86
CA ARG A 273 -2.04 8.41 11.55
C ARG A 273 -0.98 8.46 12.64
N ILE A 274 -1.22 7.72 13.71
CA ILE A 274 -0.21 7.38 14.72
C ILE A 274 -0.16 5.86 14.81
N THR A 275 1.06 5.30 14.76
CA THR A 275 1.33 3.85 14.83
C THR A 275 2.09 3.53 16.10
N GLU A 276 1.64 2.56 16.91
CA GLU A 276 2.36 1.98 18.04
C GLU A 276 3.14 0.74 17.57
N PHE A 277 4.43 0.90 17.32
CA PHE A 277 5.24 -0.13 16.66
C PHE A 277 5.49 -1.38 17.48
N LYS A 278 5.54 -1.28 18.79
CA LYS A 278 5.66 -2.43 19.68
C LYS A 278 4.56 -3.48 19.43
N LYS A 279 3.35 -3.03 19.10
CA LYS A 279 2.22 -3.91 18.80
C LYS A 279 2.35 -4.62 17.43
N ILE A 280 3.24 -4.15 16.58
CA ILE A 280 3.56 -4.73 15.27
C ILE A 280 4.76 -5.66 15.38
N THR A 281 5.85 -5.16 16.02
CA THR A 281 7.14 -5.85 16.10
C THR A 281 7.23 -6.85 17.24
N TYR A 282 6.36 -6.71 18.25
CA TYR A 282 6.38 -7.46 19.52
C TYR A 282 7.71 -7.30 20.27
N TYR A 283 8.39 -6.17 20.08
CA TYR A 283 9.60 -5.85 20.82
C TYR A 283 9.28 -5.68 22.30
N ASP A 284 9.95 -6.46 23.16
CA ASP A 284 9.73 -6.39 24.60
C ASP A 284 10.51 -5.21 25.21
N SER A 285 9.78 -4.23 25.75
CA SER A 285 10.30 -3.03 26.38
C SER A 285 9.25 -2.46 27.34
N PRO A 286 9.62 -1.81 28.45
CA PRO A 286 8.69 -1.04 29.27
C PRO A 286 8.11 0.17 28.51
N ASP A 287 8.84 0.67 27.50
CA ASP A 287 8.46 1.82 26.70
C ASP A 287 7.84 1.40 25.36
N SER A 288 7.12 2.30 24.71
CA SER A 288 6.57 2.08 23.36
C SER A 288 7.04 3.16 22.40
N LEU A 289 7.47 2.73 21.19
CA LEU A 289 7.81 3.62 20.09
C LEU A 289 6.56 3.91 19.24
N PHE A 290 6.37 5.19 18.95
CA PHE A 290 5.31 5.70 18.09
C PHE A 290 5.88 6.38 16.86
N VAL A 291 5.16 6.25 15.74
CA VAL A 291 5.41 7.01 14.53
C VAL A 291 4.15 7.78 14.15
N LEU A 292 4.28 9.10 14.10
CA LEU A 292 3.24 10.01 13.65
C LEU A 292 3.48 10.33 12.18
N GLU A 293 2.43 10.26 11.34
CA GLU A 293 2.49 10.48 9.91
C GLU A 293 1.73 11.74 9.52
N THR A 294 2.43 12.67 8.88
CA THR A 294 1.88 13.90 8.32
C THR A 294 2.00 13.87 6.80
N PRO A 295 0.94 14.20 6.04
CA PRO A 295 1.04 14.30 4.58
C PRO A 295 2.09 15.33 4.15
N SER A 296 2.81 15.02 3.08
CA SER A 296 3.92 15.84 2.59
C SER A 296 4.06 15.69 1.07
N LYS A 297 4.60 16.72 0.40
CA LYS A 297 4.99 16.67 -1.02
C LYS A 297 6.48 16.43 -1.22
N GLN A 298 7.23 16.17 -0.15
CA GLN A 298 8.69 16.02 -0.19
C GLN A 298 9.15 14.65 -0.72
N ASN A 299 8.27 13.66 -0.73
CA ASN A 299 8.59 12.31 -1.21
C ASN A 299 7.42 11.66 -1.95
N LYS A 300 7.72 10.65 -2.79
CA LYS A 300 6.76 9.96 -3.65
C LYS A 300 6.37 8.61 -3.02
N LEU A 301 5.21 8.53 -2.35
CA LEU A 301 4.72 7.29 -1.73
C LEU A 301 3.41 6.77 -2.34
N TYR A 302 2.49 7.68 -2.66
CA TYR A 302 1.14 7.36 -3.13
C TYR A 302 0.83 8.11 -4.41
N PRO A 303 0.55 7.41 -5.52
CA PRO A 303 0.15 8.03 -6.78
C PRO A 303 -1.27 8.62 -6.69
N TYR A 304 -1.54 9.73 -7.37
CA TYR A 304 -2.88 10.26 -7.54
C TYR A 304 -3.61 9.51 -8.65
N LEU A 305 -4.47 8.56 -8.27
CA LEU A 305 -5.15 7.69 -9.22
C LEU A 305 -6.34 8.43 -9.87
N THR A 306 -6.09 9.08 -11.00
CA THR A 306 -7.09 9.68 -11.87
C THR A 306 -6.98 9.08 -13.27
N LYS A 307 -8.08 9.09 -14.03
CA LYS A 307 -8.07 8.62 -15.44
C LYS A 307 -7.04 9.38 -16.30
N ALA A 308 -6.84 10.67 -16.03
CA ALA A 308 -5.84 11.48 -16.72
C ALA A 308 -4.42 10.98 -16.43
N ASN A 309 -4.08 10.78 -15.16
CA ASN A 309 -2.76 10.28 -14.76
C ASN A 309 -2.52 8.84 -15.23
N MET A 310 -3.55 8.01 -15.25
CA MET A 310 -3.43 6.65 -15.81
C MET A 310 -3.17 6.66 -17.32
N ARG A 311 -3.83 7.55 -18.09
CA ARG A 311 -3.50 7.73 -19.53
C ARG A 311 -2.06 8.20 -19.73
N LEU A 312 -1.58 9.12 -18.89
CA LEU A 312 -0.20 9.58 -18.94
C LEU A 312 0.77 8.44 -18.60
N THR A 313 0.46 7.62 -17.60
CA THR A 313 1.23 6.44 -17.25
C THR A 313 1.28 5.43 -18.40
N ASP A 314 0.16 5.17 -19.07
CA ASP A 314 0.09 4.28 -20.23
C ASP A 314 0.96 4.78 -21.38
N ALA A 315 1.02 6.11 -21.62
CA ALA A 315 1.90 6.69 -22.60
C ALA A 315 3.37 6.44 -22.26
N TYR A 316 3.77 6.60 -20.99
CA TYR A 316 5.12 6.26 -20.53
C TYR A 316 5.44 4.80 -20.72
N LEU A 317 4.57 3.88 -20.27
CA LEU A 317 4.79 2.43 -20.38
C LEU A 317 4.94 1.98 -21.84
N LYS A 318 4.13 2.53 -22.75
CA LYS A 318 4.21 2.24 -24.19
C LYS A 318 5.47 2.80 -24.86
N SER A 319 6.10 3.81 -24.28
CA SER A 319 7.30 4.45 -24.81
C SER A 319 8.60 3.87 -24.28
N LEU A 320 8.54 2.85 -23.44
CA LEU A 320 9.74 2.18 -22.95
C LEU A 320 10.53 1.55 -24.09
N PRO A 321 11.87 1.61 -24.06
CA PRO A 321 12.71 0.89 -25.02
C PRO A 321 12.44 -0.62 -25.00
N GLU A 322 12.78 -1.29 -26.07
CA GLU A 322 12.78 -2.75 -26.13
C GLU A 322 13.60 -3.35 -24.98
N ASN A 323 13.18 -4.49 -24.44
CA ASN A 323 13.81 -5.16 -23.28
C ASN A 323 13.88 -4.29 -21.99
N THR A 324 13.05 -3.25 -21.91
CA THR A 324 12.92 -2.41 -20.72
C THR A 324 11.55 -2.62 -20.08
N TYR A 325 11.55 -2.93 -18.78
CA TYR A 325 10.36 -3.25 -18.01
C TYR A 325 10.22 -2.28 -16.84
N SER A 326 9.02 -1.83 -16.55
CA SER A 326 8.74 -1.00 -15.39
C SER A 326 7.75 -1.71 -14.47
N ILE A 327 8.15 -1.95 -13.21
CA ILE A 327 7.38 -2.68 -12.20
C ILE A 327 7.41 -1.98 -10.85
N GLY A 328 6.61 -2.48 -9.90
CA GLY A 328 6.50 -1.89 -8.57
C GLY A 328 5.57 -0.68 -8.52
N ARG A 329 5.33 -0.18 -7.32
CA ARG A 329 4.36 0.89 -7.07
C ARG A 329 4.67 2.17 -7.86
N LEU A 330 5.92 2.61 -7.87
CA LEU A 330 6.32 3.85 -8.54
C LEU A 330 6.52 3.62 -10.04
N GLY A 331 7.08 2.48 -10.43
CA GLY A 331 7.31 2.14 -11.84
C GLY A 331 6.01 1.93 -12.63
N THR A 332 4.93 1.48 -11.99
CA THR A 332 3.64 1.29 -12.64
C THR A 332 2.61 2.37 -12.29
N TYR A 333 2.98 3.32 -11.45
CA TYR A 333 2.08 4.35 -10.93
C TYR A 333 0.76 3.76 -10.37
N LYS A 334 0.87 2.63 -9.64
CA LYS A 334 -0.28 1.94 -9.03
C LYS A 334 -0.08 1.77 -7.54
N TYR A 335 -1.15 1.90 -6.76
CA TYR A 335 -1.11 1.53 -5.35
C TYR A 335 -1.00 0.01 -5.25
N SER A 336 0.13 -0.50 -4.75
CA SER A 336 0.39 -1.94 -4.66
C SER A 336 0.76 -2.34 -3.24
N THR A 337 0.26 -3.51 -2.80
CA THR A 337 0.70 -4.17 -1.57
C THR A 337 2.05 -4.87 -1.77
N ILE A 338 2.65 -5.38 -0.69
CA ILE A 338 3.88 -6.20 -0.78
C ILE A 338 3.61 -7.44 -1.66
N GLU A 339 2.48 -8.12 -1.44
CA GLU A 339 2.07 -9.29 -2.24
C GLU A 339 2.01 -8.97 -3.73
N GLN A 340 1.28 -7.91 -4.09
CA GLN A 340 1.15 -7.49 -5.49
C GLN A 340 2.48 -7.09 -6.11
N THR A 341 3.37 -6.48 -5.32
CA THR A 341 4.71 -6.09 -5.77
C THR A 341 5.58 -7.31 -6.06
N ILE A 342 5.52 -8.33 -5.21
CA ILE A 342 6.20 -9.62 -5.42
C ILE A 342 5.64 -10.31 -6.68
N THR A 343 4.32 -10.37 -6.83
CA THR A 343 3.66 -10.96 -8.01
C THR A 343 4.11 -10.27 -9.30
N GLN A 344 4.17 -8.93 -9.33
CA GLN A 344 4.69 -8.18 -10.49
C GLN A 344 6.13 -8.56 -10.83
N ALA A 345 6.99 -8.83 -9.84
CA ALA A 345 8.36 -9.26 -10.08
C ALA A 345 8.42 -10.64 -10.75
N PHE A 346 7.58 -11.60 -10.33
CA PHE A 346 7.47 -12.91 -10.96
C PHE A 346 6.90 -12.84 -12.39
N GLU A 347 5.91 -11.98 -12.63
CA GLU A 347 5.38 -11.73 -13.96
C GLU A 347 6.43 -11.13 -14.89
N CYS A 348 7.19 -10.15 -14.40
CA CYS A 348 8.28 -9.53 -15.14
C CYS A 348 9.36 -10.56 -15.50
N TYR A 349 9.78 -11.37 -14.52
CA TYR A 349 10.72 -12.47 -14.74
C TYR A 349 10.22 -13.46 -15.80
N SER A 350 8.95 -13.86 -15.73
CA SER A 350 8.32 -14.75 -16.73
C SER A 350 8.36 -14.15 -18.14
N ARG A 351 8.06 -12.85 -18.28
CA ARG A 351 8.13 -12.15 -19.57
C ARG A 351 9.55 -12.06 -20.12
N ILE A 352 10.54 -11.81 -19.27
CA ILE A 352 11.94 -11.71 -19.66
C ILE A 352 12.49 -13.05 -20.13
N THR A 353 12.17 -14.14 -19.42
CA THR A 353 12.80 -15.44 -19.62
C THR A 353 11.98 -16.43 -20.45
N GLY A 354 10.69 -16.15 -20.66
CA GLY A 354 9.74 -17.09 -21.27
C GLY A 354 9.35 -18.26 -20.35
N LYS A 355 9.83 -18.30 -19.11
CA LYS A 355 9.51 -19.36 -18.16
C LYS A 355 8.10 -19.16 -17.55
N PRO A 356 7.40 -20.25 -17.16
CA PRO A 356 6.09 -20.14 -16.52
C PRO A 356 6.10 -19.25 -15.27
N ASN A 357 5.08 -18.45 -15.10
CA ASN A 357 4.90 -17.66 -13.89
C ASN A 357 4.49 -18.57 -12.71
N GLN A 358 5.38 -18.74 -11.73
CA GLN A 358 5.17 -19.61 -10.57
C GLN A 358 4.12 -19.01 -9.59
N MET A 359 3.85 -17.70 -9.68
CA MET A 359 2.91 -16.98 -8.81
C MET A 359 1.59 -16.66 -9.50
N GLU A 360 1.23 -17.41 -10.56
CA GLU A 360 -0.12 -17.31 -11.15
C GLU A 360 -1.17 -17.55 -10.07
N GLY A 361 -1.95 -16.53 -9.78
CA GLY A 361 -3.02 -16.52 -8.81
C GLY A 361 -3.91 -15.32 -9.05
N GLN A 362 -5.11 -15.33 -8.46
CA GLN A 362 -6.07 -14.24 -8.62
C GLN A 362 -5.46 -12.88 -8.24
N PHE A 363 -5.14 -12.10 -9.25
CA PHE A 363 -4.62 -10.76 -9.10
C PHE A 363 -5.80 -9.84 -8.74
N PHE A 364 -5.98 -9.54 -7.48
CA PHE A 364 -6.85 -8.44 -7.08
C PHE A 364 -6.08 -7.13 -7.23
N GLY A 365 -5.93 -6.68 -8.49
CA GLY A 365 -5.27 -5.43 -8.80
C GLY A 365 -6.07 -4.25 -8.27
N ILE A 366 -5.57 -3.62 -7.20
CA ILE A 366 -6.02 -2.28 -6.83
C ILE A 366 -5.60 -1.36 -7.99
N GLY A 367 -6.57 -0.89 -8.77
CA GLY A 367 -6.34 -0.02 -9.93
C GLY A 367 -6.41 -0.70 -11.30
N ASP A 368 -6.64 -2.00 -11.40
CA ASP A 368 -6.96 -2.65 -12.66
C ASP A 368 -8.48 -2.65 -12.89
N THR A 369 -8.96 -1.67 -13.65
CA THR A 369 -10.39 -1.54 -13.98
C THR A 369 -10.87 -2.60 -14.98
N SER A 370 -9.97 -3.34 -15.65
CA SER A 370 -10.34 -4.40 -16.59
C SER A 370 -10.93 -5.61 -15.88
N LEU A 371 -10.45 -5.92 -14.67
CA LEU A 371 -10.95 -7.04 -13.85
C LEU A 371 -12.28 -6.74 -13.12
N MET A 372 -12.75 -5.49 -13.12
CA MET A 372 -14.03 -5.12 -12.51
C MET A 372 -15.23 -5.44 -13.40
N LYS A 373 -15.03 -5.68 -14.70
CA LYS A 373 -16.12 -6.07 -15.63
C LYS A 373 -16.59 -7.50 -15.43
N ASP A 374 -15.72 -8.41 -15.02
CA ASP A 374 -16.03 -9.84 -14.94
C ASP A 374 -16.68 -10.26 -13.60
N ARG A 375 -16.75 -9.38 -12.60
CA ARG A 375 -17.36 -9.70 -11.29
C ARG A 375 -18.90 -9.62 -11.23
N LYS A 376 -19.57 -9.16 -12.27
CA LYS A 376 -21.04 -9.16 -12.29
C LYS A 376 -21.67 -10.53 -12.50
N GLU A 377 -20.91 -11.55 -12.92
CA GLU A 377 -21.43 -12.87 -13.26
C GLU A 377 -21.24 -13.95 -12.19
N ASP A 378 -20.37 -13.76 -11.17
CA ASP A 378 -20.02 -14.83 -10.22
C ASP A 378 -20.60 -14.66 -8.78
N SER A 379 -21.61 -13.81 -8.60
CA SER A 379 -22.35 -13.72 -7.33
C SER A 379 -23.48 -14.76 -7.20
N GLY A 380 -23.39 -15.84 -7.94
CA GLY A 380 -24.26 -17.02 -7.82
C GLY A 380 -23.89 -17.90 -6.62
N VAL A 381 -24.05 -17.41 -5.40
CA VAL A 381 -24.09 -18.28 -4.22
C VAL A 381 -25.35 -19.12 -4.29
N LYS A 382 -25.20 -20.38 -4.72
CA LYS A 382 -26.21 -21.40 -4.51
C LYS A 382 -26.46 -21.53 -3.01
N ARG A 383 -27.60 -21.06 -2.54
CA ARG A 383 -28.15 -21.49 -1.25
C ARG A 383 -28.44 -22.98 -1.37
N ALA A 384 -27.67 -23.81 -0.69
CA ALA A 384 -28.05 -25.17 -0.43
C ALA A 384 -29.15 -25.16 0.65
N ALA A 385 -30.20 -25.93 0.39
CA ALA A 385 -31.33 -26.18 1.26
C ALA A 385 -30.93 -26.91 2.54
#